data_80fda5b1ad3313af1e3d91453f8cad1e
#
_entry.id   80fda5b1ad3313af1e3d91453f8cad1e
#
_cell.length_a   1.000
_cell.length_b   1.000
_cell.length_c   1.000
_cell.angle_alpha   90.00
_cell.angle_beta   90.00
_cell.angle_gamma   90.00
#
_symmetry.space_group_name_H-M   'P 1'
#
loop_
_entity.id
_entity.type
_entity.pdbx_description
1 polymer ?
#
loop_
_entity_poly.entity_id
_entity_poly.type
_entity_poly.pdbx_seq_one_letter_code
_entity_poly.pdbx_strand_id
1 'polypeptide(L)'
;MQILDERWRRITDRERAILERLAGFLEDFGSPSEDVSLVRQKLVDIEELFLLVIVGEFNSGKSAFINALLGDEELSREGVTPTTDRITVLRYGEQPAERERREGVLEKEYPNDFLREVAIVDTPGTNAIIRHHEELSRGFVPRSDLVLFVTSSDRPFTESEREYLELIRDWGKKIVLVVNKVDLLRGEEDRDQVRHFVEEGVNSMLGLKPPIFFVSAYLARKAKLAGPGVESDALMGASGFEELERYVRDLLDEEGRVRLKLESPLGVVEELVRRYGLAVGERMSLLEDDFKMSENVESQLQLYKEDMKRDFEARMSEIENIILTMNERGDEWFEENIRLANVRELVQRSKVQQRFQREVVADTEKLIDERVEELIDWMVDRNLKQWRAIVEYVNHRRQAQYDEHVIGEVGDNFEYNRSQLLQSVGKNATDVVQRYDREYESQQLALSLQGAVAQTVAVEVGALGLGAAAVAVATTAAADLTGITAALVIAGFGLFILPNRRRKARAEFREKTDALRERLGEVVRRQFETELNRSVERMREAIAPYTRFVRTEHARMTEARSNLAEITAETEALRAEIGAPGVKSP
;
A
#
# COMPACT_ATOMS: atom_id res chain seq x y z
N MET A 1 -27.29 -25.08 -35.74
CA MET A 1 -25.96 -24.45 -35.88
C MET A 1 -24.98 -25.50 -36.41
N GLN A 2 -25.13 -25.86 -37.67
CA GLN A 2 -24.23 -26.82 -38.33
C GLN A 2 -23.29 -26.06 -39.26
N ILE A 3 -22.00 -26.29 -39.04
CA ILE A 3 -20.85 -25.78 -39.79
C ILE A 3 -20.56 -24.28 -39.53
N LEU A 4 -20.25 -23.94 -38.29
CA LEU A 4 -19.34 -22.84 -38.08
C LEU A 4 -18.00 -23.20 -38.73
N ASP A 5 -17.53 -22.39 -39.70
CA ASP A 5 -16.22 -22.48 -40.29
C ASP A 5 -15.18 -22.66 -39.16
N GLU A 6 -14.14 -23.41 -39.39
CA GLU A 6 -13.09 -23.73 -38.41
C GLU A 6 -12.47 -22.44 -37.78
N ARG A 7 -12.53 -21.32 -38.51
CA ARG A 7 -12.20 -19.97 -38.05
C ARG A 7 -13.12 -19.52 -36.91
N TRP A 8 -14.43 -19.59 -37.07
CA TRP A 8 -15.42 -19.13 -36.09
C TRP A 8 -15.39 -19.97 -34.80
N ARG A 9 -15.10 -21.27 -34.92
CA ARG A 9 -14.91 -22.13 -33.73
C ARG A 9 -13.71 -21.69 -32.92
N ARG A 10 -12.56 -21.45 -33.54
CA ARG A 10 -11.35 -20.95 -32.85
C ARG A 10 -11.59 -19.60 -32.17
N ILE A 11 -12.30 -18.70 -32.83
CA ILE A 11 -12.67 -17.38 -32.27
C ILE A 11 -13.55 -17.58 -31.04
N THR A 12 -14.58 -18.43 -31.10
CA THR A 12 -15.47 -18.74 -29.98
C THR A 12 -14.72 -19.36 -28.79
N ASP A 13 -13.81 -20.29 -29.05
CA ASP A 13 -13.00 -20.92 -28.00
C ASP A 13 -12.10 -19.89 -27.28
N ARG A 14 -11.48 -18.98 -28.03
CA ARG A 14 -10.67 -17.89 -27.47
C ARG A 14 -11.52 -16.90 -26.68
N GLU A 15 -12.68 -16.55 -27.19
CA GLU A 15 -13.62 -15.68 -26.49
C GLU A 15 -14.08 -16.27 -25.14
N ARG A 16 -14.40 -17.57 -25.14
CA ARG A 16 -14.68 -18.30 -23.90
C ARG A 16 -13.54 -18.21 -22.90
N ALA A 17 -12.30 -18.42 -23.36
CA ALA A 17 -11.13 -18.35 -22.50
C ALA A 17 -10.94 -16.95 -21.89
N ILE A 18 -11.19 -15.88 -22.66
CA ILE A 18 -11.16 -14.49 -22.17
C ILE A 18 -12.24 -14.28 -21.10
N LEU A 19 -13.48 -14.70 -21.36
CA LEU A 19 -14.59 -14.56 -20.41
C LEU A 19 -14.37 -15.37 -19.13
N GLU A 20 -13.88 -16.60 -19.22
CA GLU A 20 -13.55 -17.43 -18.06
C GLU A 20 -12.44 -16.79 -17.21
N ARG A 21 -11.40 -16.25 -17.87
CA ARG A 21 -10.33 -15.52 -17.18
C ARG A 21 -10.85 -14.28 -16.48
N LEU A 22 -11.70 -13.49 -17.15
CA LEU A 22 -12.32 -12.32 -16.54
C LEU A 22 -13.23 -12.69 -15.37
N ALA A 23 -14.02 -13.76 -15.48
CA ALA A 23 -14.85 -14.23 -14.37
C ALA A 23 -14.00 -14.64 -13.16
N GLY A 24 -12.92 -15.40 -13.38
CA GLY A 24 -11.96 -15.74 -12.33
C GLY A 24 -11.33 -14.52 -11.69
N PHE A 25 -10.87 -13.56 -12.50
CA PHE A 25 -10.33 -12.28 -11.99
C PHE A 25 -11.33 -11.54 -11.11
N LEU A 26 -12.60 -11.42 -11.55
CA LEU A 26 -13.64 -10.71 -10.80
C LEU A 26 -13.95 -11.40 -9.46
N GLU A 27 -13.95 -12.73 -9.42
CA GLU A 27 -14.14 -13.51 -8.19
C GLU A 27 -12.97 -13.29 -7.21
N ASP A 28 -11.73 -13.39 -7.66
CA ASP A 28 -10.52 -13.21 -6.86
C ASP A 28 -10.36 -11.76 -6.38
N PHE A 29 -10.79 -10.80 -7.20
CA PHE A 29 -10.80 -9.39 -6.84
C PHE A 29 -11.84 -9.05 -5.76
N GLY A 30 -12.88 -9.88 -5.61
CA GLY A 30 -14.01 -9.66 -4.69
C GLY A 30 -15.05 -8.70 -5.25
N SER A 31 -15.27 -8.76 -6.56
CA SER A 31 -16.23 -7.92 -7.28
C SER A 31 -17.69 -8.26 -6.89
N PRO A 32 -18.65 -7.32 -7.09
CA PRO A 32 -20.06 -7.61 -6.90
C PRO A 32 -20.49 -8.86 -7.67
N SER A 33 -21.33 -9.69 -7.05
CA SER A 33 -21.84 -10.94 -7.66
C SER A 33 -22.58 -10.71 -8.98
N GLU A 34 -23.09 -9.52 -9.20
CA GLU A 34 -23.79 -9.10 -10.42
C GLU A 34 -22.84 -9.07 -11.62
N ASP A 35 -21.62 -8.51 -11.46
CA ASP A 35 -20.62 -8.44 -12.54
C ASP A 35 -20.10 -9.84 -12.90
N VAL A 36 -19.83 -10.68 -11.90
CA VAL A 36 -19.45 -12.09 -12.10
C VAL A 36 -20.57 -12.85 -12.84
N SER A 37 -21.81 -12.67 -12.39
CA SER A 37 -22.99 -13.32 -13.00
C SER A 37 -23.18 -12.87 -14.44
N LEU A 38 -22.95 -11.59 -14.74
CA LEU A 38 -23.02 -11.05 -16.09
C LEU A 38 -22.03 -11.73 -17.04
N VAL A 39 -20.77 -11.86 -16.63
CA VAL A 39 -19.73 -12.53 -17.44
C VAL A 39 -20.06 -14.01 -17.64
N ARG A 40 -20.48 -14.70 -16.59
CA ARG A 40 -20.90 -16.10 -16.69
C ARG A 40 -22.13 -16.27 -17.57
N GLN A 41 -23.09 -15.33 -17.53
CA GLN A 41 -24.24 -15.36 -18.43
C GLN A 41 -23.81 -15.17 -19.89
N LYS A 42 -22.81 -14.35 -20.18
CA LYS A 42 -22.26 -14.19 -21.54
C LYS A 42 -21.67 -15.49 -22.10
N LEU A 43 -21.06 -16.31 -21.27
CA LEU A 43 -20.61 -17.66 -21.67
C LEU A 43 -21.78 -18.55 -22.17
N VAL A 44 -22.94 -18.40 -21.55
CA VAL A 44 -24.16 -19.12 -21.98
C VAL A 44 -24.77 -18.46 -23.21
N ASP A 45 -24.83 -17.12 -23.23
CA ASP A 45 -25.50 -16.36 -24.30
C ASP A 45 -24.83 -16.57 -25.68
N ILE A 46 -23.54 -16.93 -25.75
CA ILE A 46 -22.86 -17.26 -27.02
C ILE A 46 -23.58 -18.37 -27.80
N GLU A 47 -24.21 -19.30 -27.12
CA GLU A 47 -24.94 -20.44 -27.73
C GLU A 47 -26.44 -20.18 -27.95
N GLU A 48 -26.97 -19.07 -27.39
CA GLU A 48 -28.38 -18.71 -27.50
C GLU A 48 -28.70 -17.99 -28.83
N LEU A 49 -30.00 -17.73 -29.08
CA LEU A 49 -30.47 -16.95 -30.20
C LEU A 49 -29.89 -15.51 -30.15
N PHE A 50 -29.76 -14.91 -31.35
CA PHE A 50 -29.36 -13.49 -31.46
C PHE A 50 -30.36 -12.58 -30.73
N LEU A 51 -29.92 -11.73 -29.85
CA LEU A 51 -30.75 -10.89 -29.00
C LEU A 51 -30.81 -9.44 -29.53
N LEU A 52 -31.92 -9.09 -30.16
CA LEU A 52 -32.22 -7.73 -30.61
C LEU A 52 -33.02 -6.98 -29.55
N VAL A 53 -32.45 -5.94 -28.98
CA VAL A 53 -33.14 -5.14 -27.94
C VAL A 53 -33.64 -3.83 -28.54
N ILE A 54 -34.93 -3.54 -28.37
CA ILE A 54 -35.56 -2.31 -28.84
C ILE A 54 -35.82 -1.42 -27.64
N VAL A 55 -35.19 -0.25 -27.66
CA VAL A 55 -35.21 0.72 -26.58
C VAL A 55 -35.66 2.10 -27.08
N GLY A 56 -36.09 2.96 -26.19
CA GLY A 56 -36.48 4.34 -26.49
C GLY A 56 -37.49 4.87 -25.48
N GLU A 57 -37.78 6.16 -25.56
CA GLU A 57 -38.71 6.83 -24.65
C GLU A 57 -40.14 6.32 -24.79
N PHE A 58 -40.92 6.53 -23.74
CA PHE A 58 -42.38 6.31 -23.81
C PHE A 58 -42.97 7.11 -24.97
N ASN A 59 -43.87 6.51 -25.70
CA ASN A 59 -44.54 7.10 -26.90
C ASN A 59 -43.60 7.39 -28.10
N SER A 60 -42.32 6.89 -28.10
CA SER A 60 -41.51 6.95 -29.33
C SER A 60 -42.01 6.01 -30.44
N GLY A 61 -42.96 5.14 -30.13
CA GLY A 61 -43.61 4.23 -31.07
C GLY A 61 -42.88 2.89 -31.22
N LYS A 62 -42.20 2.39 -30.16
CA LYS A 62 -41.51 1.07 -30.14
C LYS A 62 -42.43 -0.08 -30.51
N SER A 63 -43.58 -0.16 -29.85
CA SER A 63 -44.54 -1.26 -30.11
C SER A 63 -45.09 -1.22 -31.54
N ALA A 64 -45.41 0.01 -32.04
CA ALA A 64 -45.82 0.18 -33.44
C ALA A 64 -44.69 -0.20 -34.40
N PHE A 65 -43.44 0.10 -34.07
CA PHE A 65 -42.24 -0.27 -34.82
C PHE A 65 -42.06 -1.79 -34.86
N ILE A 66 -42.21 -2.50 -33.73
CA ILE A 66 -42.12 -3.94 -33.65
C ILE A 66 -43.22 -4.59 -34.52
N ASN A 67 -44.45 -4.12 -34.39
CA ASN A 67 -45.58 -4.61 -35.18
C ASN A 67 -45.34 -4.37 -36.69
N ALA A 68 -44.80 -3.21 -37.06
CA ALA A 68 -44.45 -2.93 -38.45
C ALA A 68 -43.29 -3.81 -38.95
N LEU A 69 -42.27 -4.08 -38.13
CA LEU A 69 -41.13 -4.91 -38.48
C LEU A 69 -41.55 -6.38 -38.72
N LEU A 70 -42.38 -6.91 -37.83
CA LEU A 70 -42.86 -8.29 -37.90
C LEU A 70 -44.07 -8.50 -38.85
N GLY A 71 -44.71 -7.39 -39.32
CA GLY A 71 -45.80 -7.44 -40.26
C GLY A 71 -47.15 -7.91 -39.64
N ASP A 72 -47.32 -7.71 -38.33
CA ASP A 72 -48.51 -8.18 -37.60
C ASP A 72 -49.24 -7.02 -36.90
N GLU A 73 -50.53 -7.24 -36.62
CA GLU A 73 -51.41 -6.19 -36.10
C GLU A 73 -51.33 -5.96 -34.60
N GLU A 74 -51.01 -6.97 -33.77
CA GLU A 74 -51.16 -6.87 -32.31
C GLU A 74 -50.13 -7.63 -31.48
N LEU A 75 -48.95 -7.90 -31.98
CA LEU A 75 -47.89 -8.60 -31.22
C LEU A 75 -47.43 -7.83 -30.00
N SER A 76 -47.28 -6.50 -30.14
CA SER A 76 -47.02 -5.60 -29.04
C SER A 76 -48.22 -4.66 -28.88
N ARG A 77 -48.74 -4.52 -27.65
CA ARG A 77 -49.89 -3.68 -27.37
C ARG A 77 -49.59 -2.21 -27.56
N GLU A 78 -50.40 -1.52 -28.36
CA GLU A 78 -50.32 -0.09 -28.57
C GLU A 78 -51.33 0.64 -27.71
N GLY A 79 -50.98 1.82 -27.15
CA GLY A 79 -51.92 2.64 -26.40
C GLY A 79 -51.34 4.00 -26.01
N VAL A 80 -52.28 4.95 -25.73
CA VAL A 80 -51.94 6.35 -25.30
C VAL A 80 -51.53 6.37 -23.83
N THR A 81 -51.82 5.34 -23.06
CA THR A 81 -51.38 5.12 -21.68
C THR A 81 -50.25 4.07 -21.68
N PRO A 82 -49.36 4.05 -20.64
CA PRO A 82 -48.32 3.04 -20.56
C PRO A 82 -48.92 1.63 -20.65
N THR A 83 -48.81 1.02 -21.83
CA THR A 83 -49.38 -0.31 -22.13
C THR A 83 -48.37 -1.41 -21.91
N THR A 84 -47.09 -1.07 -21.90
CA THR A 84 -45.99 -1.99 -21.65
C THR A 84 -45.39 -1.64 -20.27
N ASP A 85 -45.89 -2.31 -19.25
CA ASP A 85 -45.38 -2.20 -17.86
C ASP A 85 -44.30 -3.26 -17.54
N ARG A 86 -44.05 -4.17 -18.48
CA ARG A 86 -43.14 -5.30 -18.35
C ARG A 86 -42.25 -5.44 -19.57
N ILE A 87 -41.07 -5.98 -19.37
CA ILE A 87 -40.17 -6.34 -20.47
C ILE A 87 -40.78 -7.55 -21.19
N THR A 88 -40.94 -7.42 -22.50
CA THR A 88 -41.48 -8.51 -23.32
C THR A 88 -40.41 -9.10 -24.22
N VAL A 89 -40.16 -10.39 -24.12
CA VAL A 89 -39.23 -11.14 -25.00
C VAL A 89 -40.05 -11.91 -26.02
N LEU A 90 -39.92 -11.55 -27.29
CA LEU A 90 -40.58 -12.20 -28.41
C LEU A 90 -39.66 -13.29 -28.98
N ARG A 91 -40.16 -14.52 -29.12
CA ARG A 91 -39.42 -15.67 -29.66
C ARG A 91 -40.31 -16.44 -30.66
N TYR A 92 -39.67 -17.28 -31.46
CA TYR A 92 -40.41 -18.20 -32.33
C TYR A 92 -41.14 -19.27 -31.51
N GLY A 93 -42.38 -19.53 -31.85
CA GLY A 93 -43.17 -20.65 -31.39
C GLY A 93 -44.16 -21.08 -32.48
N GLU A 94 -44.46 -22.36 -32.58
CA GLU A 94 -45.41 -22.86 -33.58
C GLU A 94 -46.85 -22.36 -33.34
N GLN A 95 -47.14 -22.01 -32.10
CA GLN A 95 -48.42 -21.43 -31.68
C GLN A 95 -48.19 -20.26 -30.76
N PRO A 96 -49.01 -19.21 -30.82
CA PRO A 96 -48.95 -18.12 -29.88
C PRO A 96 -49.07 -18.60 -28.44
N ALA A 97 -48.10 -18.25 -27.59
CA ALA A 97 -48.09 -18.55 -26.16
C ALA A 97 -47.50 -17.41 -25.36
N GLU A 98 -47.99 -17.20 -24.15
CA GLU A 98 -47.43 -16.20 -23.21
C GLU A 98 -47.06 -16.92 -21.91
N ARG A 99 -45.82 -16.66 -21.40
CA ARG A 99 -45.33 -17.21 -20.14
C ARG A 99 -44.57 -16.14 -19.35
N GLU A 100 -44.84 -16.01 -18.07
CA GLU A 100 -44.05 -15.18 -17.18
C GLU A 100 -42.80 -15.96 -16.74
N ARG A 101 -41.62 -15.49 -17.11
CA ARG A 101 -40.34 -16.17 -16.84
C ARG A 101 -39.71 -15.72 -15.52
N ARG A 102 -39.86 -14.43 -15.16
CA ARG A 102 -39.46 -13.80 -13.91
C ARG A 102 -40.43 -12.67 -13.64
N GLU A 103 -40.45 -12.16 -12.39
CA GLU A 103 -41.20 -10.96 -12.06
C GLU A 103 -40.80 -9.80 -13.00
N GLY A 104 -41.76 -9.26 -13.75
CA GLY A 104 -41.53 -8.18 -14.73
C GLY A 104 -41.08 -8.57 -16.13
N VAL A 105 -40.85 -9.89 -16.44
CA VAL A 105 -40.44 -10.36 -17.77
C VAL A 105 -41.44 -11.32 -18.34
N LEU A 106 -42.12 -10.93 -19.44
CA LEU A 106 -43.06 -11.70 -20.19
C LEU A 106 -42.41 -12.31 -21.44
N GLU A 107 -42.43 -13.60 -21.59
CA GLU A 107 -42.01 -14.29 -22.82
C GLU A 107 -43.23 -14.60 -23.68
N LYS A 108 -43.19 -14.13 -24.95
CA LYS A 108 -44.21 -14.38 -25.95
C LYS A 108 -43.66 -15.20 -27.10
N GLU A 109 -44.27 -16.29 -27.38
CA GLU A 109 -43.98 -17.14 -28.53
C GLU A 109 -44.94 -16.79 -29.67
N TYR A 110 -44.40 -16.65 -30.89
CA TYR A 110 -45.19 -16.32 -32.07
C TYR A 110 -44.62 -16.95 -33.35
N PRO A 111 -45.47 -17.45 -34.29
CA PRO A 111 -45.05 -18.10 -35.51
C PRO A 111 -44.65 -17.10 -36.60
N ASN A 112 -43.50 -16.44 -36.42
CA ASN A 112 -42.91 -15.51 -37.38
C ASN A 112 -41.49 -15.99 -37.72
N ASP A 113 -41.17 -16.11 -39.01
CA ASP A 113 -39.89 -16.66 -39.47
C ASP A 113 -38.68 -15.81 -39.01
N PHE A 114 -38.81 -14.50 -38.86
CA PHE A 114 -37.78 -13.65 -38.32
C PHE A 114 -37.38 -14.03 -36.89
N LEU A 115 -38.34 -14.47 -36.09
CA LEU A 115 -38.11 -14.89 -34.70
C LEU A 115 -37.44 -16.26 -34.55
N ARG A 116 -37.27 -17.04 -35.65
CA ARG A 116 -36.57 -18.35 -35.61
C ARG A 116 -35.09 -18.19 -35.22
N GLU A 117 -34.51 -17.06 -35.61
CA GLU A 117 -33.08 -16.81 -35.47
C GLU A 117 -32.75 -15.61 -34.55
N VAL A 118 -33.76 -14.76 -34.30
CA VAL A 118 -33.62 -13.50 -33.53
C VAL A 118 -34.69 -13.44 -32.46
N ALA A 119 -34.30 -13.29 -31.20
CA ALA A 119 -35.20 -12.92 -30.14
C ALA A 119 -35.28 -11.39 -30.02
N ILE A 120 -36.50 -10.83 -29.98
CA ILE A 120 -36.70 -9.39 -29.82
C ILE A 120 -37.10 -9.07 -28.38
N VAL A 121 -36.44 -8.10 -27.77
CA VAL A 121 -36.82 -7.59 -26.45
C VAL A 121 -37.48 -6.22 -26.63
N ASP A 122 -38.78 -6.15 -26.32
CA ASP A 122 -39.52 -4.89 -26.21
C ASP A 122 -39.45 -4.38 -24.77
N THR A 123 -38.96 -3.15 -24.62
CA THR A 123 -38.72 -2.56 -23.32
C THR A 123 -39.78 -1.52 -22.98
N PRO A 124 -40.20 -1.38 -21.69
CA PRO A 124 -41.03 -0.28 -21.25
C PRO A 124 -40.35 1.06 -21.60
N GLY A 125 -41.13 2.10 -21.90
CA GLY A 125 -40.56 3.43 -22.20
C GLY A 125 -39.81 4.03 -20.99
N THR A 126 -38.72 4.72 -21.27
CA THR A 126 -37.78 5.20 -20.26
C THR A 126 -38.34 6.16 -19.21
N ASN A 127 -39.52 6.73 -19.41
CA ASN A 127 -40.22 7.58 -18.42
C ASN A 127 -41.10 6.79 -17.44
N ALA A 128 -41.18 5.47 -17.54
CA ALA A 128 -41.91 4.64 -16.60
C ALA A 128 -41.00 4.25 -15.43
N ILE A 129 -41.02 5.05 -14.38
CA ILE A 129 -40.49 4.84 -13.03
C ILE A 129 -39.03 4.31 -12.95
N ILE A 130 -38.17 5.04 -12.28
CA ILE A 130 -36.72 4.86 -12.03
C ILE A 130 -36.24 3.41 -11.81
N ARG A 131 -37.06 2.52 -11.27
CA ARG A 131 -36.72 1.10 -11.03
C ARG A 131 -36.56 0.25 -12.31
N HIS A 132 -37.35 0.52 -13.34
CA HIS A 132 -37.28 -0.23 -14.61
C HIS A 132 -36.06 0.14 -15.46
N HIS A 133 -35.54 1.36 -15.30
CA HIS A 133 -34.28 1.76 -15.94
C HIS A 133 -33.09 0.96 -15.42
N GLU A 134 -33.07 0.67 -14.14
CA GLU A 134 -31.99 -0.07 -13.51
C GLU A 134 -31.98 -1.55 -13.94
N GLU A 135 -33.15 -2.17 -14.03
CA GLU A 135 -33.29 -3.56 -14.51
C GLU A 135 -32.96 -3.69 -16.00
N LEU A 136 -33.36 -2.73 -16.83
CA LEU A 136 -33.04 -2.69 -18.25
C LEU A 136 -31.54 -2.46 -18.49
N SER A 137 -30.97 -1.50 -17.77
CA SER A 137 -29.56 -1.12 -17.88
C SER A 137 -28.64 -2.24 -17.46
N ARG A 138 -28.96 -2.92 -16.37
CA ARG A 138 -28.15 -4.00 -15.81
C ARG A 138 -28.46 -5.38 -16.41
N GLY A 139 -29.70 -5.60 -16.85
CA GLY A 139 -30.15 -6.92 -17.27
C GLY A 139 -30.07 -7.20 -18.77
N PHE A 140 -30.50 -6.27 -19.61
CA PHE A 140 -30.69 -6.54 -21.05
C PHE A 140 -29.71 -5.82 -21.97
N VAL A 141 -29.32 -4.57 -21.68
CA VAL A 141 -28.34 -3.85 -22.52
C VAL A 141 -27.00 -4.58 -22.58
N PRO A 142 -26.40 -5.01 -21.46
CA PRO A 142 -25.16 -5.78 -21.51
C PRO A 142 -25.29 -7.09 -22.28
N ARG A 143 -26.48 -7.70 -22.28
CA ARG A 143 -26.75 -8.99 -22.95
C ARG A 143 -27.08 -8.83 -24.43
N SER A 144 -27.52 -7.64 -24.88
CA SER A 144 -27.92 -7.42 -26.28
C SER A 144 -26.77 -7.67 -27.26
N ASP A 145 -27.10 -8.23 -28.42
CA ASP A 145 -26.18 -8.36 -29.56
C ASP A 145 -26.32 -7.16 -30.50
N LEU A 146 -27.54 -6.60 -30.60
CA LEU A 146 -27.83 -5.38 -31.34
C LEU A 146 -28.89 -4.58 -30.61
N VAL A 147 -28.73 -3.25 -30.57
CA VAL A 147 -29.70 -2.33 -30.02
C VAL A 147 -30.30 -1.45 -31.12
N LEU A 148 -31.62 -1.52 -31.27
CA LEU A 148 -32.39 -0.57 -32.06
C LEU A 148 -32.93 0.52 -31.13
N PHE A 149 -32.38 1.71 -31.24
CA PHE A 149 -32.79 2.85 -30.44
C PHE A 149 -33.86 3.65 -31.20
N VAL A 150 -35.10 3.64 -30.70
CA VAL A 150 -36.24 4.28 -31.33
C VAL A 150 -36.55 5.60 -30.61
N THR A 151 -36.31 6.72 -31.28
CA THR A 151 -36.73 8.06 -30.84
C THR A 151 -37.86 8.60 -31.73
N SER A 152 -38.54 9.62 -31.30
CA SER A 152 -39.64 10.25 -32.05
C SER A 152 -39.17 11.52 -32.76
N SER A 153 -39.62 11.74 -34.01
CA SER A 153 -39.25 12.91 -34.80
C SER A 153 -39.76 14.24 -34.23
N ASP A 154 -40.77 14.23 -33.39
CA ASP A 154 -41.33 15.43 -32.72
C ASP A 154 -40.53 15.85 -31.48
N ARG A 155 -39.78 14.94 -30.86
CA ARG A 155 -38.90 15.21 -29.69
C ARG A 155 -37.67 14.30 -29.68
N PRO A 156 -36.79 14.44 -30.64
CA PRO A 156 -35.60 13.61 -30.67
C PRO A 156 -34.61 14.02 -29.57
N PHE A 157 -34.01 13.03 -28.90
CA PHE A 157 -32.95 13.15 -27.89
C PHE A 157 -33.32 13.95 -26.66
N THR A 158 -34.32 13.47 -25.93
CA THR A 158 -34.60 13.92 -24.57
C THR A 158 -33.42 13.62 -23.65
N GLU A 159 -33.33 14.25 -22.48
CA GLU A 159 -32.27 14.01 -21.51
C GLU A 159 -32.15 12.54 -21.13
N SER A 160 -33.28 11.87 -20.87
CA SER A 160 -33.33 10.44 -20.57
C SER A 160 -32.81 9.57 -21.72
N GLU A 161 -33.09 9.95 -22.96
CA GLU A 161 -32.59 9.24 -24.15
C GLU A 161 -31.08 9.40 -24.31
N ARG A 162 -30.54 10.58 -23.96
CA ARG A 162 -29.09 10.84 -23.98
C ARG A 162 -28.35 9.98 -22.98
N GLU A 163 -28.77 10.00 -21.71
CA GLU A 163 -28.18 9.18 -20.66
C GLU A 163 -28.20 7.67 -21.05
N TYR A 164 -29.29 7.24 -21.66
CA TYR A 164 -29.44 5.86 -22.07
C TYR A 164 -28.55 5.48 -23.26
N LEU A 165 -28.36 6.39 -24.22
CA LEU A 165 -27.43 6.20 -25.34
C LEU A 165 -25.98 6.13 -24.87
N GLU A 166 -25.60 6.94 -23.88
CA GLU A 166 -24.27 6.88 -23.26
C GLU A 166 -24.03 5.55 -22.58
N LEU A 167 -25.02 5.05 -21.84
CA LEU A 167 -24.95 3.73 -21.23
C LEU A 167 -24.73 2.62 -22.27
N ILE A 168 -25.50 2.63 -23.40
CA ILE A 168 -25.36 1.62 -24.46
C ILE A 168 -23.98 1.70 -25.09
N ARG A 169 -23.45 2.92 -25.30
CA ARG A 169 -22.10 3.15 -25.80
C ARG A 169 -21.05 2.54 -24.87
N ASP A 170 -21.18 2.80 -23.57
CA ASP A 170 -20.22 2.34 -22.55
C ASP A 170 -20.12 0.82 -22.50
N TRP A 171 -21.23 0.12 -22.76
CA TRP A 171 -21.23 -1.34 -22.92
C TRP A 171 -20.73 -1.82 -24.28
N GLY A 172 -20.25 -0.92 -25.15
CA GLY A 172 -19.70 -1.26 -26.47
C GLY A 172 -20.68 -1.92 -27.43
N LYS A 173 -21.99 -1.62 -27.29
CA LYS A 173 -23.02 -2.27 -28.08
C LYS A 173 -23.18 -1.65 -29.47
N LYS A 174 -23.49 -2.50 -30.46
CA LYS A 174 -23.87 -2.02 -31.79
C LYS A 174 -25.23 -1.35 -31.70
N ILE A 175 -25.29 -0.09 -32.18
CA ILE A 175 -26.51 0.73 -32.15
C ILE A 175 -26.97 1.02 -33.57
N VAL A 176 -28.25 0.92 -33.81
CA VAL A 176 -28.96 1.47 -34.98
C VAL A 176 -29.99 2.46 -34.47
N LEU A 177 -29.97 3.68 -34.97
CA LEU A 177 -30.91 4.72 -34.59
C LEU A 177 -32.10 4.75 -35.53
N VAL A 178 -33.27 4.79 -34.95
CA VAL A 178 -34.54 4.87 -35.68
C VAL A 178 -35.30 6.11 -35.23
N VAL A 179 -35.37 7.10 -36.10
CA VAL A 179 -36.20 8.30 -35.90
C VAL A 179 -37.59 8.02 -36.46
N ASN A 180 -38.52 7.66 -35.58
CA ASN A 180 -39.84 7.24 -35.96
C ASN A 180 -40.84 8.44 -36.05
N LYS A 181 -42.01 8.23 -36.60
CA LYS A 181 -43.11 9.20 -36.77
C LYS A 181 -42.76 10.34 -37.74
N VAL A 182 -41.98 10.08 -38.78
CA VAL A 182 -41.67 11.13 -39.79
C VAL A 182 -42.91 11.63 -40.54
N ASP A 183 -44.02 10.90 -40.49
CA ASP A 183 -45.32 11.33 -40.99
C ASP A 183 -45.91 12.55 -40.28
N LEU A 184 -45.43 12.90 -39.10
CA LEU A 184 -45.83 14.12 -38.37
C LEU A 184 -45.13 15.36 -38.87
N LEU A 185 -44.02 15.23 -39.63
CA LEU A 185 -43.25 16.36 -40.16
C LEU A 185 -43.91 16.99 -41.38
N ARG A 186 -43.95 18.34 -41.43
CA ARG A 186 -44.66 19.10 -42.44
C ARG A 186 -43.74 19.46 -43.64
N GLY A 187 -43.29 18.48 -44.38
CA GLY A 187 -42.48 18.71 -45.58
C GLY A 187 -41.02 18.34 -45.42
N GLU A 188 -40.24 18.55 -46.50
CA GLU A 188 -38.83 18.20 -46.56
C GLU A 188 -37.95 19.07 -45.66
N GLU A 189 -38.28 20.35 -45.51
CA GLU A 189 -37.51 21.29 -44.71
C GLU A 189 -37.50 20.90 -43.21
N ASP A 190 -38.65 20.49 -42.65
CA ASP A 190 -38.75 19.99 -41.29
C ASP A 190 -37.94 18.67 -41.14
N ARG A 191 -37.98 17.82 -42.16
CA ARG A 191 -37.20 16.54 -42.17
C ARG A 191 -35.70 16.77 -42.17
N ASP A 192 -35.22 17.75 -42.99
CA ASP A 192 -33.81 18.08 -43.05
C ASP A 192 -33.32 18.73 -41.72
N GLN A 193 -34.13 19.58 -41.10
CA GLN A 193 -33.81 20.13 -39.78
C GLN A 193 -33.69 19.05 -38.71
N VAL A 194 -34.64 18.14 -38.64
CA VAL A 194 -34.60 17.01 -37.69
C VAL A 194 -33.42 16.09 -37.98
N ARG A 195 -33.14 15.83 -39.26
CA ARG A 195 -31.98 15.02 -39.68
C ARG A 195 -30.67 15.65 -39.17
N HIS A 196 -30.46 16.93 -39.45
CA HIS A 196 -29.25 17.63 -39.05
C HIS A 196 -29.09 17.64 -37.52
N PHE A 197 -30.17 17.97 -36.78
CA PHE A 197 -30.17 17.95 -35.33
C PHE A 197 -29.81 16.57 -34.75
N VAL A 198 -30.38 15.50 -35.30
CA VAL A 198 -30.13 14.14 -34.86
C VAL A 198 -28.68 13.72 -35.16
N GLU A 199 -28.18 13.97 -36.37
CA GLU A 199 -26.83 13.60 -36.77
C GLU A 199 -25.75 14.33 -35.94
N GLU A 200 -25.92 15.65 -35.70
CA GLU A 200 -25.02 16.42 -34.84
C GLU A 200 -25.08 15.95 -33.39
N GLY A 201 -26.30 15.74 -32.86
CA GLY A 201 -26.49 15.27 -31.49
C GLY A 201 -25.81 13.93 -31.23
N VAL A 202 -26.01 12.97 -32.11
CA VAL A 202 -25.41 11.64 -32.03
C VAL A 202 -23.89 11.67 -32.11
N ASN A 203 -23.37 12.41 -33.08
CA ASN A 203 -21.92 12.51 -33.27
C ASN A 203 -21.23 13.14 -32.05
N SER A 204 -21.85 14.18 -31.45
CA SER A 204 -21.31 14.82 -30.25
C SER A 204 -21.36 13.97 -28.99
N MET A 205 -22.40 13.14 -28.81
CA MET A 205 -22.61 12.32 -27.63
C MET A 205 -21.89 10.99 -27.67
N LEU A 206 -21.96 10.30 -28.80
CA LEU A 206 -21.42 8.94 -28.91
C LEU A 206 -19.97 8.89 -29.38
N GLY A 207 -19.47 9.95 -30.05
CA GLY A 207 -18.19 9.90 -30.75
C GLY A 207 -18.14 8.83 -31.87
N LEU A 208 -19.30 8.27 -32.21
CA LEU A 208 -19.53 7.23 -33.21
C LEU A 208 -20.55 7.72 -34.23
N LYS A 209 -20.55 7.17 -35.43
CA LYS A 209 -21.53 7.43 -36.46
C LYS A 209 -22.39 6.19 -36.70
N PRO A 210 -23.34 5.89 -35.80
CA PRO A 210 -24.25 4.77 -36.05
C PRO A 210 -25.13 5.06 -37.27
N PRO A 211 -25.63 4.02 -37.95
CA PRO A 211 -26.63 4.20 -39.00
C PRO A 211 -27.91 4.78 -38.40
N ILE A 212 -28.50 5.77 -39.13
CA ILE A 212 -29.70 6.49 -38.70
C ILE A 212 -30.76 6.34 -39.79
N PHE A 213 -31.96 5.87 -39.39
CA PHE A 213 -33.08 5.68 -40.30
C PHE A 213 -34.26 6.56 -39.88
N PHE A 214 -34.84 7.27 -40.83
CA PHE A 214 -36.00 8.12 -40.62
C PHE A 214 -37.22 7.39 -41.18
N VAL A 215 -38.12 6.96 -40.28
CA VAL A 215 -39.22 6.04 -40.63
C VAL A 215 -40.57 6.46 -40.07
N SER A 216 -41.64 6.00 -40.69
CA SER A 216 -43.00 5.98 -40.10
C SER A 216 -43.45 4.55 -39.94
N ALA A 217 -43.39 4.01 -38.72
CA ALA A 217 -43.91 2.70 -38.40
C ALA A 217 -45.45 2.60 -38.69
N TYR A 218 -46.16 3.71 -38.51
CA TYR A 218 -47.59 3.79 -38.82
C TYR A 218 -47.87 3.60 -40.30
N LEU A 219 -47.18 4.28 -41.23
CA LEU A 219 -47.36 4.15 -42.67
C LEU A 219 -46.89 2.79 -43.15
N ALA A 220 -45.77 2.29 -42.64
CA ALA A 220 -45.25 0.96 -42.98
C ALA A 220 -46.26 -0.15 -42.62
N ARG A 221 -46.82 -0.11 -41.43
CA ARG A 221 -47.83 -1.05 -40.98
C ARG A 221 -49.08 -0.95 -41.87
N LYS A 222 -49.55 0.28 -42.15
CA LYS A 222 -50.71 0.46 -43.03
C LYS A 222 -50.48 -0.11 -44.43
N ALA A 223 -49.23 0.06 -44.97
CA ALA A 223 -48.84 -0.52 -46.25
C ALA A 223 -48.92 -2.05 -46.25
N LYS A 224 -48.35 -2.69 -45.20
CA LYS A 224 -48.35 -4.16 -45.09
C LYS A 224 -49.73 -4.74 -44.94
N LEU A 225 -50.65 -4.06 -44.26
CA LEU A 225 -52.04 -4.48 -44.06
C LEU A 225 -52.90 -4.28 -45.29
N ALA A 226 -52.60 -3.30 -46.14
CA ALA A 226 -53.37 -3.02 -47.37
C ALA A 226 -53.17 -4.14 -48.44
N GLY A 227 -52.18 -4.99 -48.26
CA GLY A 227 -51.83 -6.02 -49.24
C GLY A 227 -51.17 -5.45 -50.51
N PRO A 228 -50.67 -6.30 -51.41
CA PRO A 228 -49.91 -5.85 -52.59
C PRO A 228 -50.76 -4.99 -53.54
N GLY A 229 -50.25 -3.77 -53.87
CA GLY A 229 -50.91 -2.81 -54.73
C GLY A 229 -50.31 -1.43 -54.73
N VAL A 230 -50.68 -0.56 -55.66
CA VAL A 230 -50.13 0.78 -55.82
C VAL A 230 -50.25 1.65 -54.54
N GLU A 231 -51.30 1.51 -53.77
CA GLU A 231 -51.47 2.21 -52.50
C GLU A 231 -50.48 1.73 -51.45
N SER A 232 -50.28 0.40 -51.35
CA SER A 232 -49.27 -0.21 -50.44
C SER A 232 -47.87 0.26 -50.79
N ASP A 233 -47.50 0.25 -52.10
CA ASP A 233 -46.17 0.65 -52.54
C ASP A 233 -45.92 2.13 -52.28
N ALA A 234 -46.91 2.99 -52.47
CA ALA A 234 -46.81 4.41 -52.16
C ALA A 234 -46.69 4.67 -50.64
N LEU A 235 -47.43 3.98 -49.81
CA LEU A 235 -47.33 4.09 -48.33
C LEU A 235 -45.97 3.55 -47.83
N MET A 236 -45.49 2.45 -48.37
CA MET A 236 -44.19 1.84 -48.00
C MET A 236 -43.03 2.78 -48.41
N GLY A 237 -43.07 3.34 -49.61
CA GLY A 237 -42.09 4.35 -50.02
C GLY A 237 -42.09 5.60 -49.15
N ALA A 238 -43.29 6.12 -48.80
CA ALA A 238 -43.43 7.26 -47.92
C ALA A 238 -42.98 6.98 -46.47
N SER A 239 -43.02 5.73 -46.03
CA SER A 239 -42.65 5.32 -44.68
C SER A 239 -41.13 5.30 -44.40
N GLY A 240 -40.27 5.25 -45.42
CA GLY A 240 -38.83 5.04 -45.28
C GLY A 240 -38.44 3.67 -44.66
N PHE A 241 -39.40 2.80 -44.44
CA PHE A 241 -39.18 1.55 -43.68
C PHE A 241 -38.46 0.47 -44.49
N GLU A 242 -38.60 0.47 -45.81
CA GLU A 242 -37.96 -0.50 -46.69
C GLU A 242 -36.43 -0.48 -46.62
N GLU A 243 -35.84 0.73 -46.52
CA GLU A 243 -34.39 0.91 -46.36
C GLU A 243 -33.89 0.32 -45.05
N LEU A 244 -34.61 0.59 -43.95
CA LEU A 244 -34.32 0.01 -42.65
C LEU A 244 -34.44 -1.52 -42.64
N GLU A 245 -35.53 -2.09 -43.23
CA GLU A 245 -35.72 -3.54 -43.31
C GLU A 245 -34.61 -4.21 -44.11
N ARG A 246 -34.21 -3.59 -45.23
CA ARG A 246 -33.11 -4.11 -46.04
C ARG A 246 -31.80 -4.08 -45.23
N TYR A 247 -31.51 -2.98 -44.58
CA TYR A 247 -30.32 -2.85 -43.71
C TYR A 247 -30.31 -3.87 -42.58
N VAL A 248 -31.43 -4.02 -41.85
CA VAL A 248 -31.55 -5.01 -40.77
C VAL A 248 -31.39 -6.42 -41.30
N ARG A 249 -31.97 -6.75 -42.46
CA ARG A 249 -31.84 -8.07 -43.11
C ARG A 249 -30.40 -8.37 -43.52
N ASP A 250 -29.73 -7.38 -44.13
CA ASP A 250 -28.35 -7.51 -44.59
C ASP A 250 -27.38 -7.61 -43.38
N LEU A 251 -27.65 -6.84 -42.30
CA LEU A 251 -26.88 -6.90 -41.07
C LEU A 251 -27.04 -8.21 -40.31
N LEU A 252 -28.22 -8.80 -40.41
CA LEU A 252 -28.61 -10.08 -39.74
C LEU A 252 -28.53 -11.27 -40.69
N ASP A 253 -27.78 -11.18 -41.78
CA ASP A 253 -27.40 -12.36 -42.54
C ASP A 253 -26.58 -13.34 -41.66
N GLU A 254 -26.34 -14.56 -42.15
CA GLU A 254 -25.71 -15.60 -41.34
C GLU A 254 -24.33 -15.20 -40.83
N GLU A 255 -23.49 -14.56 -41.67
CA GLU A 255 -22.15 -14.11 -41.29
C GLU A 255 -22.20 -12.87 -40.35
N GLY A 256 -23.10 -11.92 -40.65
CA GLY A 256 -23.30 -10.71 -39.84
C GLY A 256 -23.80 -11.04 -38.42
N ARG A 257 -24.75 -11.98 -38.28
CA ARG A 257 -25.23 -12.43 -36.97
C ARG A 257 -24.11 -13.08 -36.15
N VAL A 258 -23.33 -13.98 -36.75
CA VAL A 258 -22.22 -14.64 -36.07
C VAL A 258 -21.21 -13.59 -35.60
N ARG A 259 -20.86 -12.66 -36.47
CA ARG A 259 -19.91 -11.57 -36.13
C ARG A 259 -20.42 -10.72 -34.96
N LEU A 260 -21.66 -10.23 -35.04
CA LEU A 260 -22.25 -9.39 -33.98
C LEU A 260 -22.41 -10.17 -32.67
N LYS A 261 -22.75 -11.46 -32.76
CA LYS A 261 -22.87 -12.36 -31.60
C LYS A 261 -21.53 -12.47 -30.84
N LEU A 262 -20.42 -12.54 -31.57
CA LEU A 262 -19.06 -12.61 -31.01
C LEU A 262 -18.49 -11.24 -30.62
N GLU A 263 -18.89 -10.13 -31.27
CA GLU A 263 -18.50 -8.78 -30.87
C GLU A 263 -19.16 -8.34 -29.53
N SER A 264 -20.37 -8.82 -29.25
CA SER A 264 -21.16 -8.39 -28.09
C SER A 264 -20.53 -8.72 -26.72
N PRO A 265 -20.00 -9.93 -26.46
CA PRO A 265 -19.31 -10.21 -25.19
C PRO A 265 -18.03 -9.40 -25.03
N LEU A 266 -17.28 -9.15 -26.11
CA LEU A 266 -16.06 -8.36 -26.06
C LEU A 266 -16.32 -6.91 -25.58
N GLY A 267 -17.46 -6.31 -25.96
CA GLY A 267 -17.87 -5.01 -25.42
C GLY A 267 -18.09 -5.04 -23.90
N VAL A 268 -18.64 -6.12 -23.38
CA VAL A 268 -18.82 -6.31 -21.93
C VAL A 268 -17.45 -6.46 -21.24
N VAL A 269 -16.55 -7.25 -21.83
CA VAL A 269 -15.18 -7.40 -21.32
C VAL A 269 -14.48 -6.05 -21.26
N GLU A 270 -14.50 -5.27 -22.33
CA GLU A 270 -13.86 -3.95 -22.41
C GLU A 270 -14.39 -2.99 -21.33
N GLU A 271 -15.71 -2.92 -21.13
CA GLU A 271 -16.29 -2.07 -20.10
C GLU A 271 -15.89 -2.49 -18.68
N LEU A 272 -15.95 -3.79 -18.38
CA LEU A 272 -15.53 -4.29 -17.08
C LEU A 272 -14.04 -4.08 -16.83
N VAL A 273 -13.19 -4.39 -17.82
CA VAL A 273 -11.75 -4.16 -17.72
C VAL A 273 -11.42 -2.67 -17.53
N ARG A 274 -12.11 -1.79 -18.25
CA ARG A 274 -11.97 -0.33 -18.06
C ARG A 274 -12.38 0.10 -16.66
N ARG A 275 -13.52 -0.36 -16.15
CA ARG A 275 -14.06 -0.01 -14.83
C ARG A 275 -13.13 -0.48 -13.72
N TYR A 276 -12.74 -1.75 -13.76
CA TYR A 276 -11.84 -2.32 -12.75
C TYR A 276 -10.40 -1.81 -12.89
N GLY A 277 -9.97 -1.48 -14.11
CA GLY A 277 -8.69 -0.83 -14.38
C GLY A 277 -8.59 0.54 -13.70
N LEU A 278 -9.64 1.35 -13.74
CA LEU A 278 -9.72 2.61 -13.01
C LEU A 278 -9.67 2.38 -11.49
N ALA A 279 -10.47 1.46 -10.96
CA ALA A 279 -10.48 1.14 -9.53
C ALA A 279 -9.12 0.61 -9.03
N VAL A 280 -8.46 -0.26 -9.80
CA VAL A 280 -7.10 -0.74 -9.50
C VAL A 280 -6.09 0.41 -9.57
N GLY A 281 -6.19 1.29 -10.57
CA GLY A 281 -5.32 2.45 -10.72
C GLY A 281 -5.43 3.43 -9.55
N GLU A 282 -6.62 3.78 -9.13
CA GLU A 282 -6.88 4.63 -7.97
C GLU A 282 -6.33 4.00 -6.69
N ARG A 283 -6.60 2.71 -6.48
CA ARG A 283 -6.10 1.99 -5.30
C ARG A 283 -4.57 1.87 -5.30
N MET A 284 -3.95 1.65 -6.45
CA MET A 284 -2.49 1.66 -6.58
C MET A 284 -1.87 3.02 -6.26
N SER A 285 -2.49 4.11 -6.71
CA SER A 285 -2.01 5.47 -6.41
C SER A 285 -2.00 5.75 -4.90
N LEU A 286 -3.04 5.32 -4.19
CA LEU A 286 -3.11 5.44 -2.72
C LEU A 286 -2.03 4.57 -2.04
N LEU A 287 -1.87 3.34 -2.49
CA LEU A 287 -0.89 2.40 -1.94
C LEU A 287 0.56 2.81 -2.23
N GLU A 288 0.84 3.50 -3.35
CA GLU A 288 2.19 3.98 -3.68
C GLU A 288 2.69 5.00 -2.64
N ASP A 289 1.83 5.89 -2.19
CA ASP A 289 2.15 6.84 -1.12
C ASP A 289 2.41 6.11 0.21
N ASP A 290 1.63 5.09 0.51
CA ASP A 290 1.79 4.29 1.72
C ASP A 290 3.03 3.40 1.67
N PHE A 291 3.38 2.92 0.48
CA PHE A 291 4.63 2.19 0.26
C PHE A 291 5.86 3.08 0.47
N LYS A 292 5.88 4.29 -0.13
CA LYS A 292 6.92 5.29 0.09
C LYS A 292 7.04 5.68 1.57
N MET A 293 5.91 5.79 2.25
CA MET A 293 5.86 6.06 3.67
C MET A 293 6.53 4.94 4.50
N SER A 294 6.26 3.69 4.17
CA SER A 294 6.89 2.54 4.84
C SER A 294 8.42 2.54 4.67
N GLU A 295 8.92 2.91 3.49
CA GLU A 295 10.36 3.07 3.22
C GLU A 295 10.95 4.26 4.00
N ASN A 296 10.22 5.37 4.09
CA ASN A 296 10.62 6.53 4.86
C ASN A 296 10.74 6.23 6.35
N VAL A 297 9.82 5.46 6.93
CA VAL A 297 9.89 5.05 8.35
C VAL A 297 11.13 4.18 8.59
N GLU A 298 11.45 3.24 7.71
CA GLU A 298 12.66 2.41 7.84
C GLU A 298 13.93 3.27 7.76
N SER A 299 13.97 4.24 6.84
CA SER A 299 15.08 5.19 6.71
C SER A 299 15.21 6.07 7.96
N GLN A 300 14.10 6.53 8.52
CA GLN A 300 14.09 7.31 9.77
C GLN A 300 14.58 6.49 10.97
N LEU A 301 14.22 5.21 11.04
CA LEU A 301 14.74 4.32 12.09
C LEU A 301 16.25 4.12 11.98
N GLN A 302 16.77 4.01 10.76
CA GLN A 302 18.20 3.91 10.54
C GLN A 302 18.95 5.20 10.95
N LEU A 303 18.46 6.36 10.52
CA LEU A 303 19.01 7.67 10.92
C LEU A 303 18.94 7.86 12.44
N TYR A 304 17.80 7.51 13.04
CA TYR A 304 17.65 7.54 14.50
C TYR A 304 18.72 6.70 15.21
N LYS A 305 18.98 5.49 14.70
CA LYS A 305 20.02 4.61 15.26
C LYS A 305 21.42 5.22 15.18
N GLU A 306 21.74 5.88 14.07
CA GLU A 306 23.04 6.56 13.88
C GLU A 306 23.18 7.79 14.78
N ASP A 307 22.14 8.60 14.89
CA ASP A 307 22.10 9.77 15.78
C ASP A 307 22.24 9.36 17.24
N MET A 308 21.52 8.32 17.66
CA MET A 308 21.62 7.78 19.01
C MET A 308 23.03 7.29 19.35
N LYS A 309 23.71 6.64 18.40
CA LYS A 309 25.12 6.20 18.61
C LYS A 309 26.06 7.39 18.76
N ARG A 310 25.91 8.42 17.91
CA ARG A 310 26.74 9.62 17.99
C ARG A 310 26.54 10.38 19.29
N ASP A 311 25.28 10.60 19.67
CA ASP A 311 24.94 11.31 20.91
C ASP A 311 25.35 10.52 22.15
N PHE A 312 25.32 9.20 22.09
CA PHE A 312 25.80 8.29 23.14
C PHE A 312 27.31 8.45 23.36
N GLU A 313 28.13 8.46 22.30
CA GLU A 313 29.60 8.61 22.45
C GLU A 313 29.99 9.95 23.08
N ALA A 314 29.23 11.00 22.78
CA ALA A 314 29.46 12.30 23.46
C ALA A 314 29.22 12.18 24.97
N ARG A 315 28.12 11.53 25.41
CA ARG A 315 27.79 11.35 26.83
C ARG A 315 28.75 10.36 27.52
N MET A 316 29.16 9.34 26.79
CA MET A 316 30.14 8.37 27.31
C MET A 316 31.49 9.06 27.59
N SER A 317 31.88 9.99 26.73
CA SER A 317 33.11 10.81 26.95
C SER A 317 33.02 11.65 28.22
N GLU A 318 31.83 12.14 28.62
CA GLU A 318 31.65 12.84 29.91
C GLU A 318 31.91 11.90 31.11
N ILE A 319 31.43 10.65 31.03
CA ILE A 319 31.68 9.62 32.07
C ILE A 319 33.17 9.28 32.10
N GLU A 320 33.84 9.09 30.97
CA GLU A 320 35.27 8.82 30.88
C GLU A 320 36.11 9.96 31.45
N ASN A 321 35.70 11.22 31.25
CA ASN A 321 36.38 12.40 31.79
C ASN A 321 36.38 12.44 33.33
N ILE A 322 35.35 11.89 33.99
CA ILE A 322 35.35 11.78 35.46
C ILE A 322 36.52 10.90 35.94
N ILE A 323 36.77 9.78 35.26
CA ILE A 323 37.90 8.88 35.59
C ILE A 323 39.25 9.55 35.26
N LEU A 324 39.32 10.29 34.14
CA LEU A 324 40.53 11.06 33.80
C LEU A 324 40.84 12.13 34.85
N THR A 325 39.82 12.84 35.32
CA THR A 325 39.97 13.82 36.40
C THR A 325 40.44 13.18 37.71
N MET A 326 39.95 11.95 38.01
CA MET A 326 40.46 11.18 39.14
C MET A 326 41.94 10.81 38.95
N ASN A 327 42.39 10.48 37.73
CA ASN A 327 43.77 10.22 37.40
C ASN A 327 44.66 11.48 37.63
N GLU A 328 44.20 12.64 37.19
CA GLU A 328 44.91 13.89 37.40
C GLU A 328 45.06 14.23 38.89
N ARG A 329 43.99 14.11 39.66
CA ARG A 329 44.02 14.25 41.13
C ARG A 329 45.01 13.26 41.77
N GLY A 330 45.03 12.04 41.29
CA GLY A 330 45.96 11.01 41.73
C GLY A 330 47.42 11.39 41.46
N ASP A 331 47.71 11.86 40.27
CA ASP A 331 49.04 12.31 39.86
C ASP A 331 49.54 13.45 40.74
N GLU A 332 48.74 14.48 40.98
CA GLU A 332 49.03 15.61 41.87
C GLU A 332 49.25 15.11 43.31
N TRP A 333 48.36 14.22 43.79
CA TRP A 333 48.47 13.66 45.14
C TRP A 333 49.77 12.90 45.35
N PHE A 334 50.22 12.08 44.38
CA PHE A 334 51.48 11.35 44.43
C PHE A 334 52.68 12.31 44.41
N GLU A 335 52.59 13.40 43.66
CA GLU A 335 53.65 14.42 43.64
C GLU A 335 53.76 15.18 44.95
N GLU A 336 52.67 15.54 45.58
CA GLU A 336 52.66 16.33 46.80
C GLU A 336 52.96 15.48 48.04
N ASN A 337 52.42 14.27 48.12
CA ASN A 337 52.46 13.50 49.36
C ASN A 337 53.65 12.52 49.45
N ILE A 338 54.16 12.02 48.34
CA ILE A 338 55.34 11.15 48.34
C ILE A 338 56.61 11.97 48.21
N ARG A 339 56.94 12.71 49.33
CA ARG A 339 58.17 13.53 49.48
C ARG A 339 58.87 13.20 50.79
N LEU A 340 60.16 13.43 50.87
CA LEU A 340 60.96 13.22 52.08
C LEU A 340 60.42 13.94 53.32
N ALA A 341 59.84 15.13 53.13
CA ALA A 341 59.19 15.88 54.18
C ALA A 341 58.03 15.22 54.87
N ASN A 342 57.33 14.30 54.13
CA ASN A 342 56.09 13.66 54.57
C ASN A 342 56.26 12.18 55.02
N VAL A 343 57.51 11.67 55.13
CA VAL A 343 57.83 10.27 55.49
C VAL A 343 57.15 9.86 56.80
N ARG A 344 57.09 10.74 57.83
CA ARG A 344 56.39 10.46 59.09
C ARG A 344 54.89 10.20 58.93
N GLU A 345 54.22 10.90 58.02
CA GLU A 345 52.81 10.74 57.75
C GLU A 345 52.55 9.51 56.92
N LEU A 346 53.44 9.20 55.98
CA LEU A 346 53.36 7.98 55.11
C LEU A 346 53.44 6.67 55.91
N VAL A 347 53.98 6.68 57.11
CA VAL A 347 53.99 5.48 58.03
C VAL A 347 52.59 5.23 58.61
N GLN A 348 51.73 6.23 58.72
CA GLN A 348 50.39 6.12 59.31
C GLN A 348 49.38 5.65 58.24
N ARG A 349 49.27 4.32 58.04
CA ARG A 349 48.45 3.69 57.01
C ARG A 349 47.01 4.26 56.93
N SER A 350 46.33 4.34 58.06
CA SER A 350 44.94 4.82 58.07
C SER A 350 44.76 6.25 57.61
N LYS A 351 45.74 7.15 57.90
CA LYS A 351 45.69 8.54 57.46
C LYS A 351 45.99 8.69 55.95
N VAL A 352 46.94 7.93 55.46
CA VAL A 352 47.25 7.90 54.02
C VAL A 352 46.04 7.41 53.23
N GLN A 353 45.40 6.32 53.66
CA GLN A 353 44.21 5.77 53.07
C GLN A 353 43.05 6.76 53.07
N GLN A 354 42.71 7.35 54.24
CA GLN A 354 41.63 8.31 54.33
C GLN A 354 41.85 9.56 53.48
N ARG A 355 43.10 10.01 53.42
CA ARG A 355 43.48 11.20 52.65
C ARG A 355 43.39 10.90 51.15
N PHE A 356 43.87 9.75 50.70
CA PHE A 356 43.77 9.31 49.31
C PHE A 356 42.30 9.16 48.89
N GLN A 357 41.48 8.51 49.70
CA GLN A 357 40.04 8.38 49.43
C GLN A 357 39.37 9.74 49.32
N ARG A 358 39.65 10.67 50.21
CA ARG A 358 39.01 11.98 50.24
C ARG A 358 39.48 12.91 49.12
N GLU A 359 40.78 12.87 48.77
CA GLU A 359 41.43 13.84 47.86
C GLU A 359 41.51 13.33 46.42
N VAL A 360 41.65 12.04 46.19
CA VAL A 360 41.78 11.42 44.86
C VAL A 360 40.47 10.77 44.39
N VAL A 361 39.97 9.80 45.16
CA VAL A 361 38.72 9.10 44.78
C VAL A 361 37.52 9.99 44.96
N ALA A 362 37.48 10.74 46.07
CA ALA A 362 36.44 11.74 46.38
C ALA A 362 35.02 11.24 46.06
N ASP A 363 34.33 11.92 45.22
CA ASP A 363 32.96 11.71 44.78
C ASP A 363 32.82 11.01 43.41
N THR A 364 33.94 10.48 42.87
CA THR A 364 34.01 9.90 41.50
C THR A 364 32.93 8.85 41.27
N GLU A 365 32.68 7.95 42.21
CA GLU A 365 31.62 6.91 42.08
C GLU A 365 30.24 7.54 41.95
N LYS A 366 29.94 8.49 42.82
CA LYS A 366 28.63 9.17 42.78
C LYS A 366 28.45 9.94 41.48
N LEU A 367 29.49 10.62 41.00
CA LEU A 367 29.43 11.34 39.71
C LEU A 367 29.24 10.39 38.53
N ILE A 368 29.86 9.20 38.54
CA ILE A 368 29.66 8.20 37.49
C ILE A 368 28.21 7.69 37.53
N ASP A 369 27.70 7.34 38.72
CA ASP A 369 26.32 6.86 38.87
C ASP A 369 25.31 7.93 38.40
N GLU A 370 25.48 9.19 38.79
CA GLU A 370 24.65 10.31 38.34
C GLU A 370 24.66 10.46 36.79
N ARG A 371 25.85 10.39 36.15
CA ARG A 371 25.95 10.48 34.69
C ARG A 371 25.39 9.27 33.97
N VAL A 372 25.50 8.09 34.54
CA VAL A 372 24.86 6.87 34.00
C VAL A 372 23.33 6.96 34.10
N GLU A 373 22.77 7.47 35.20
CA GLU A 373 21.33 7.74 35.30
C GLU A 373 20.85 8.78 34.27
N GLU A 374 21.58 9.89 34.10
CA GLU A 374 21.27 10.88 33.06
C GLU A 374 21.32 10.30 31.65
N LEU A 375 22.28 9.41 31.38
CA LEU A 375 22.38 8.69 30.10
C LEU A 375 21.12 7.80 29.87
N ILE A 376 20.69 7.09 30.91
CA ILE A 376 19.49 6.23 30.83
C ILE A 376 18.23 7.07 30.62
N ASP A 377 18.06 8.16 31.35
CA ASP A 377 16.92 9.07 31.20
C ASP A 377 16.86 9.70 29.82
N TRP A 378 18.00 10.09 29.27
CA TRP A 378 18.10 10.56 27.88
C TRP A 378 17.70 9.47 26.89
N MET A 379 18.14 8.21 27.06
CA MET A 379 17.74 7.09 26.19
C MET A 379 16.23 6.86 26.23
N VAL A 380 15.63 6.86 27.41
CA VAL A 380 14.18 6.68 27.59
C VAL A 380 13.40 7.77 26.86
N ASP A 381 13.77 9.04 27.08
CA ASP A 381 13.09 10.18 26.47
C ASP A 381 13.19 10.16 24.95
N ARG A 382 14.39 9.89 24.40
CA ARG A 382 14.59 9.80 22.96
C ARG A 382 13.80 8.66 22.31
N ASN A 383 13.82 7.46 22.92
CA ASN A 383 13.07 6.31 22.44
C ASN A 383 11.56 6.58 22.46
N LEU A 384 11.05 7.17 23.55
CA LEU A 384 9.62 7.48 23.66
C LEU A 384 9.16 8.54 22.64
N LYS A 385 9.97 9.55 22.41
CA LYS A 385 9.68 10.59 21.39
C LYS A 385 9.64 9.98 20.00
N GLN A 386 10.62 9.15 19.64
CA GLN A 386 10.65 8.49 18.33
C GLN A 386 9.48 7.54 18.15
N TRP A 387 9.16 6.73 19.17
CA TRP A 387 8.00 5.86 19.17
C TRP A 387 6.69 6.62 18.90
N ARG A 388 6.44 7.68 19.68
CA ARG A 388 5.22 8.48 19.51
C ARG A 388 5.12 9.07 18.12
N ALA A 389 6.20 9.60 17.58
CA ALA A 389 6.23 10.17 16.25
C ALA A 389 5.87 9.14 15.16
N ILE A 390 6.41 7.91 15.26
CA ILE A 390 6.12 6.83 14.31
C ILE A 390 4.67 6.37 14.42
N VAL A 391 4.19 6.11 15.64
CA VAL A 391 2.82 5.62 15.88
C VAL A 391 1.78 6.66 15.47
N GLU A 392 1.99 7.93 15.81
CA GLU A 392 1.09 9.03 15.43
C GLU A 392 1.04 9.17 13.91
N TYR A 393 2.19 9.11 13.24
CA TYR A 393 2.29 9.19 11.77
C TYR A 393 1.54 8.05 11.08
N VAL A 394 1.72 6.80 11.54
CA VAL A 394 1.04 5.63 10.98
C VAL A 394 -0.46 5.66 11.27
N ASN A 395 -0.86 5.99 12.50
CA ASN A 395 -2.28 6.04 12.88
C ASN A 395 -3.06 7.15 12.15
N HIS A 396 -2.45 8.31 11.94
CA HIS A 396 -3.08 9.39 11.18
C HIS A 396 -3.42 8.94 9.75
N ARG A 397 -2.51 8.23 9.10
CA ARG A 397 -2.70 7.74 7.73
C ARG A 397 -3.73 6.61 7.68
N ARG A 398 -3.70 5.69 8.64
CA ARG A 398 -4.66 4.59 8.76
C ARG A 398 -6.10 5.07 8.87
N GLN A 399 -6.37 6.01 9.76
CA GLN A 399 -7.72 6.55 9.98
C GLN A 399 -8.25 7.32 8.77
N ALA A 400 -7.38 7.92 7.95
CA ALA A 400 -7.79 8.69 6.80
C ALA A 400 -8.18 7.82 5.59
N GLN A 401 -7.71 6.56 5.47
CA GLN A 401 -7.79 5.80 4.22
C GLN A 401 -8.27 4.36 4.36
N TYR A 402 -8.24 3.75 5.53
CA TYR A 402 -8.56 2.33 5.72
C TYR A 402 -9.55 2.12 6.87
N ASP A 403 -10.40 1.11 6.70
CA ASP A 403 -11.34 0.70 7.75
C ASP A 403 -10.58 0.07 8.94
N GLU A 404 -10.96 0.40 10.16
CA GLU A 404 -10.27 -0.05 11.40
C GLU A 404 -10.10 -1.57 11.50
N HIS A 405 -10.99 -2.33 10.85
CA HIS A 405 -11.00 -3.80 10.88
C HIS A 405 -9.98 -4.48 9.95
N VAL A 406 -9.40 -3.73 9.01
CA VAL A 406 -8.52 -4.31 7.96
C VAL A 406 -7.06 -4.37 8.40
N ILE A 407 -6.65 -3.44 9.26
CA ILE A 407 -5.29 -3.36 9.78
C ILE A 407 -5.37 -3.48 11.30
N GLY A 408 -4.81 -4.53 11.87
CA GLY A 408 -4.75 -4.73 13.32
C GLY A 408 -4.21 -3.51 14.09
N GLU A 409 -4.39 -3.47 15.40
CA GLU A 409 -3.93 -2.36 16.25
C GLU A 409 -2.45 -2.07 16.05
N VAL A 410 -2.12 -0.82 15.75
CA VAL A 410 -0.77 -0.31 15.62
C VAL A 410 -0.42 0.43 16.91
N GLY A 411 0.51 -0.09 17.68
CA GLY A 411 1.14 0.68 18.75
C GLY A 411 0.58 0.53 20.16
N ASP A 412 -0.02 -0.60 20.50
CA ASP A 412 -0.80 -0.71 21.77
C ASP A 412 0.03 -0.88 23.06
N ASN A 413 1.32 -1.17 23.05
CA ASN A 413 2.10 -1.27 24.30
C ASN A 413 3.60 -1.00 24.10
N PHE A 414 3.99 0.26 24.03
CA PHE A 414 5.39 0.62 24.23
C PHE A 414 5.65 0.92 25.72
N GLU A 415 5.77 -0.11 26.53
CA GLU A 415 6.36 -0.01 27.86
C GLU A 415 7.89 0.02 27.75
N TYR A 416 8.44 1.23 27.68
CA TYR A 416 9.88 1.40 27.87
C TYR A 416 10.15 1.45 29.37
N ASN A 417 10.52 0.31 29.94
CA ASN A 417 10.65 0.19 31.38
C ASN A 417 11.98 0.81 31.85
N ARG A 418 11.92 2.09 32.31
CA ARG A 418 13.05 2.80 32.93
C ARG A 418 13.71 1.97 34.03
N SER A 419 12.89 1.27 34.83
CA SER A 419 13.39 0.42 35.91
C SER A 419 14.24 -0.76 35.38
N GLN A 420 13.89 -1.32 34.23
CA GLN A 420 14.65 -2.41 33.62
C GLN A 420 15.98 -1.92 33.07
N LEU A 421 16.03 -0.72 32.51
CA LEU A 421 17.27 -0.09 32.04
C LEU A 421 18.19 0.28 33.20
N LEU A 422 17.64 0.82 34.27
CA LEU A 422 18.39 1.05 35.51
C LEU A 422 18.97 -0.24 36.08
N GLN A 423 18.23 -1.34 36.00
CA GLN A 423 18.74 -2.65 36.42
C GLN A 423 19.81 -3.19 35.46
N SER A 424 19.66 -3.05 34.16
CA SER A 424 20.59 -3.64 33.19
C SER A 424 21.84 -2.79 32.94
N VAL A 425 21.68 -1.51 32.69
CA VAL A 425 22.80 -0.58 32.41
C VAL A 425 23.40 -0.06 33.71
N GLY A 426 22.55 0.50 34.60
CA GLY A 426 22.97 1.07 35.86
C GLY A 426 23.68 0.05 36.77
N LYS A 427 23.04 -1.09 37.03
CA LYS A 427 23.63 -2.14 37.89
C LYS A 427 24.96 -2.66 37.33
N ASN A 428 25.06 -2.89 36.01
CA ASN A 428 26.29 -3.36 35.40
C ASN A 428 27.40 -2.30 35.48
N ALA A 429 27.10 -1.01 35.31
CA ALA A 429 28.05 0.05 35.49
C ALA A 429 28.51 0.18 36.96
N THR A 430 27.56 0.16 37.90
CA THR A 430 27.85 0.19 39.35
C THR A 430 28.66 -1.03 39.78
N ASP A 431 28.34 -2.25 39.31
CA ASP A 431 29.12 -3.46 39.60
C ASP A 431 30.58 -3.33 39.12
N VAL A 432 30.83 -2.71 37.95
CA VAL A 432 32.19 -2.45 37.47
C VAL A 432 32.93 -1.48 38.37
N VAL A 433 32.28 -0.37 38.78
CA VAL A 433 32.85 0.64 39.66
C VAL A 433 33.07 0.09 41.08
N GLN A 434 32.15 -0.71 41.63
CA GLN A 434 32.28 -1.33 42.95
C GLN A 434 33.36 -2.41 43.00
N ARG A 435 33.57 -3.18 41.90
CA ARG A 435 34.67 -4.16 41.81
C ARG A 435 36.05 -3.50 41.76
N TYR A 436 36.13 -2.22 41.46
CA TYR A 436 37.30 -1.42 41.72
C TYR A 436 37.38 -1.20 43.24
N ASP A 437 38.02 -2.19 43.93
CA ASP A 437 38.03 -2.27 45.38
C ASP A 437 38.90 -1.12 45.97
N ARG A 438 38.22 -0.06 46.35
CA ARG A 438 38.81 1.16 46.92
C ARG A 438 39.59 0.87 48.21
N GLU A 439 39.10 -0.03 49.02
CA GLU A 439 39.79 -0.38 50.27
C GLU A 439 41.07 -1.16 49.97
N TYR A 440 40.97 -2.14 49.04
CA TYR A 440 42.12 -2.92 48.67
C TYR A 440 43.21 -2.06 48.00
N GLU A 441 42.85 -1.17 47.10
CA GLU A 441 43.79 -0.28 46.41
C GLU A 441 44.48 0.73 47.39
N SER A 442 43.71 1.35 48.25
CA SER A 442 44.25 2.26 49.24
C SER A 442 45.07 1.51 50.30
N GLN A 443 44.72 0.23 50.59
CA GLN A 443 45.53 -0.65 51.42
C GLN A 443 46.84 -1.11 50.79
N GLN A 444 46.82 -1.51 49.52
CA GLN A 444 48.00 -1.88 48.73
C GLN A 444 48.96 -0.71 48.60
N LEU A 445 48.44 0.48 48.31
CA LEU A 445 49.21 1.71 48.27
C LEU A 445 49.88 1.99 49.63
N ALA A 446 49.12 1.92 50.70
CA ALA A 446 49.63 2.14 52.07
C ALA A 446 50.70 1.08 52.48
N LEU A 447 50.50 -0.19 52.06
CA LEU A 447 51.48 -1.26 52.32
C LEU A 447 52.76 -1.06 51.49
N SER A 448 52.64 -0.66 50.22
CA SER A 448 53.79 -0.40 49.36
C SER A 448 54.63 0.77 49.86
N LEU A 449 54.00 1.82 50.37
CA LEU A 449 54.64 2.95 50.97
C LEU A 449 55.26 2.63 52.32
N GLN A 450 54.57 1.87 53.16
CA GLN A 450 55.08 1.39 54.47
C GLN A 450 56.30 0.45 54.33
N GLY A 451 56.23 -0.47 53.33
CA GLY A 451 57.37 -1.33 53.01
C GLY A 451 58.60 -0.53 52.58
N ALA A 452 58.38 0.53 51.80
CA ALA A 452 59.46 1.46 51.42
C ALA A 452 60.06 2.19 52.62
N VAL A 453 59.22 2.68 53.53
CA VAL A 453 59.67 3.37 54.75
C VAL A 453 60.33 2.37 55.72
N ALA A 454 59.79 1.16 55.87
CA ALA A 454 60.42 0.13 56.71
C ALA A 454 61.79 -0.30 56.21
N GLN A 455 61.95 -0.45 54.90
CA GLN A 455 63.25 -0.70 54.30
C GLN A 455 64.21 0.47 54.54
N THR A 456 63.71 1.69 54.53
CA THR A 456 64.52 2.91 54.83
C THR A 456 65.01 2.90 56.27
N VAL A 457 64.11 2.61 57.21
CA VAL A 457 64.46 2.58 58.64
C VAL A 457 65.37 1.36 58.91
N ALA A 458 65.19 0.25 58.26
CA ALA A 458 66.10 -0.90 58.41
C ALA A 458 67.49 -0.65 57.85
N VAL A 459 67.64 0.14 56.78
CA VAL A 459 68.93 0.56 56.26
C VAL A 459 69.54 1.58 57.16
N GLU A 460 68.76 2.53 57.68
CA GLU A 460 69.28 3.51 58.68
C GLU A 460 69.76 2.81 59.96
N VAL A 461 68.96 1.86 60.48
CA VAL A 461 69.35 1.12 61.70
C VAL A 461 70.49 0.17 61.40
N GLY A 462 70.51 -0.44 60.23
CA GLY A 462 71.67 -1.25 59.79
C GLY A 462 72.95 -0.39 59.57
N ALA A 463 72.79 0.78 58.96
CA ALA A 463 73.91 1.72 58.78
C ALA A 463 74.39 2.27 60.09
N LEU A 464 73.47 2.60 61.02
CA LEU A 464 73.85 3.04 62.39
C LEU A 464 74.52 1.92 63.18
N GLY A 465 74.04 0.68 63.02
CA GLY A 465 74.62 -0.55 63.62
C GLY A 465 76.02 -0.82 63.11
N LEU A 466 76.22 -0.74 61.80
CA LEU A 466 77.55 -0.88 61.19
C LEU A 466 78.45 0.33 61.48
N GLY A 467 77.90 1.56 61.56
CA GLY A 467 78.58 2.76 61.94
C GLY A 467 79.02 2.71 63.41
N ALA A 468 78.18 2.19 64.31
CA ALA A 468 78.55 2.03 65.73
C ALA A 468 79.64 0.97 65.91
N ALA A 469 79.64 -0.08 65.11
CA ALA A 469 80.75 -1.06 65.11
C ALA A 469 82.06 -0.51 64.52
N ALA A 470 81.98 0.36 63.52
CA ALA A 470 83.11 1.01 62.93
C ALA A 470 83.72 2.11 63.84
N VAL A 471 82.89 2.80 64.64
CA VAL A 471 83.32 3.78 65.60
C VAL A 471 83.99 3.15 66.79
N ALA A 472 83.65 1.88 67.13
CA ALA A 472 84.33 1.18 68.21
C ALA A 472 85.77 0.70 67.86
N VAL A 473 86.12 0.70 66.56
CA VAL A 473 87.43 0.32 66.08
C VAL A 473 88.33 1.49 65.70
N ALA A 474 87.82 2.70 65.52
CA ALA A 474 88.56 3.86 65.13
C ALA A 474 88.46 4.97 66.18
N THR A 475 89.15 4.81 67.34
CA THR A 475 89.44 5.89 68.21
C THR A 475 90.59 6.71 67.62
N THR A 476 90.26 7.96 67.37
CA THR A 476 91.09 9.11 67.00
C THR A 476 91.13 9.42 65.51
N ALA A 477 90.54 10.52 65.15
CA ALA A 477 90.67 11.31 63.90
C ALA A 477 89.78 11.03 62.69
N ALA A 478 88.49 10.77 62.86
CA ALA A 478 87.56 10.71 61.70
C ALA A 478 86.14 11.20 62.03
N ALA A 479 85.93 12.18 62.82
CA ALA A 479 84.62 12.73 63.15
C ALA A 479 83.90 13.44 61.96
N ASP A 480 84.61 13.79 60.90
CA ASP A 480 84.06 14.49 59.74
C ASP A 480 83.57 13.55 58.59
N LEU A 481 83.98 12.28 58.53
CA LEU A 481 83.62 11.39 57.44
C LEU A 481 82.27 10.67 57.66
N THR A 482 81.83 10.49 58.93
CA THR A 482 80.58 9.84 59.26
C THR A 482 79.37 10.69 58.97
N GLY A 483 79.50 12.01 59.12
CA GLY A 483 78.43 12.95 58.75
C GLY A 483 78.19 13.00 57.24
N ILE A 484 79.26 12.94 56.46
CA ILE A 484 79.18 13.01 54.98
C ILE A 484 78.60 11.69 54.41
N THR A 485 78.97 10.52 54.97
CA THR A 485 78.46 9.27 54.54
C THR A 485 76.98 9.12 54.90
N ALA A 486 76.56 9.54 56.08
CA ALA A 486 75.15 9.59 56.46
C ALA A 486 74.31 10.54 55.59
N ALA A 487 74.89 11.71 55.32
CA ALA A 487 74.28 12.71 54.43
C ALA A 487 74.17 12.22 52.98
N LEU A 488 75.18 11.50 52.46
CA LEU A 488 75.13 10.87 51.12
C LEU A 488 74.17 9.72 51.03
N VAL A 489 73.99 8.91 52.07
CA VAL A 489 72.97 7.83 52.12
C VAL A 489 71.58 8.44 52.16
N ILE A 490 71.37 9.48 52.99
CA ILE A 490 70.07 10.16 53.05
C ILE A 490 69.76 10.89 51.70
N ALA A 491 70.79 11.53 51.11
CA ALA A 491 70.63 12.18 49.81
C ALA A 491 70.41 11.16 48.67
N GLY A 492 71.16 10.06 48.68
CA GLY A 492 70.94 8.96 47.70
C GLY A 492 69.55 8.33 47.84
N PHE A 493 69.08 8.20 49.08
CA PHE A 493 67.73 7.67 49.36
C PHE A 493 66.67 8.65 48.88
N GLY A 494 66.79 9.92 49.17
CA GLY A 494 65.91 10.98 48.76
C GLY A 494 65.90 11.19 47.24
N LEU A 495 67.02 10.99 46.57
CA LEU A 495 67.16 11.21 45.12
C LEU A 495 66.77 10.02 44.26
N PHE A 496 66.88 8.78 44.76
CA PHE A 496 66.69 7.57 43.92
C PHE A 496 65.51 6.69 44.32
N ILE A 497 65.25 6.41 45.60
CA ILE A 497 64.27 5.42 46.01
C ILE A 497 62.83 6.00 46.07
N LEU A 498 62.68 7.18 46.65
CA LEU A 498 61.35 7.80 46.69
C LEU A 498 60.80 8.21 45.30
N PRO A 499 61.64 8.83 44.42
CA PRO A 499 61.16 9.11 43.06
C PRO A 499 60.81 7.87 42.26
N ASN A 500 61.56 6.79 42.42
CA ASN A 500 61.28 5.51 41.72
C ASN A 500 59.99 4.89 42.24
N ARG A 501 59.78 4.88 43.55
CA ARG A 501 58.54 4.38 44.19
C ARG A 501 57.33 5.23 43.81
N ARG A 502 57.46 6.57 43.76
CA ARG A 502 56.42 7.47 43.30
C ARG A 502 56.02 7.18 41.85
N ARG A 503 57.02 7.01 40.95
CA ARG A 503 56.79 6.66 39.56
C ARG A 503 56.06 5.33 39.42
N LYS A 504 56.44 4.33 40.22
CA LYS A 504 55.82 3.02 40.21
C LYS A 504 54.35 3.07 40.69
N ALA A 505 54.11 3.72 41.83
CA ALA A 505 52.75 3.87 42.37
C ALA A 505 51.80 4.65 41.42
N ARG A 506 52.34 5.70 40.79
CA ARG A 506 51.62 6.45 39.76
C ARG A 506 51.30 5.63 38.54
N ALA A 507 52.26 4.80 38.07
CA ALA A 507 52.05 3.95 36.92
C ALA A 507 51.01 2.84 37.22
N GLU A 508 51.10 2.20 38.38
CA GLU A 508 50.11 1.20 38.81
C GLU A 508 48.70 1.80 38.97
N PHE A 509 48.59 2.99 39.54
CA PHE A 509 47.29 3.68 39.67
C PHE A 509 46.70 4.04 38.30
N ARG A 510 47.48 4.58 37.38
CA ARG A 510 47.05 4.87 36.02
C ARG A 510 46.63 3.61 35.27
N GLU A 511 47.39 2.53 35.33
CA GLU A 511 47.08 1.26 34.69
C GLU A 511 45.69 0.75 35.16
N LYS A 512 45.42 0.82 36.46
CA LYS A 512 44.15 0.33 37.03
C LYS A 512 42.95 1.25 36.71
N THR A 513 43.16 2.56 36.73
CA THR A 513 42.09 3.51 36.35
C THR A 513 41.81 3.50 34.85
N ASP A 514 42.86 3.30 34.02
CA ASP A 514 42.65 3.07 32.59
C ASP A 514 41.93 1.77 32.31
N ALA A 515 42.23 0.69 33.04
CA ALA A 515 41.49 -0.57 32.95
C ALA A 515 40.04 -0.43 33.43
N LEU A 516 39.78 0.38 34.49
CA LEU A 516 38.44 0.72 34.93
C LEU A 516 37.67 1.48 33.82
N ARG A 517 38.28 2.49 33.22
CA ARG A 517 37.68 3.29 32.14
C ARG A 517 37.31 2.40 30.95
N GLU A 518 38.24 1.54 30.51
CA GLU A 518 38.06 0.65 29.38
C GLU A 518 36.93 -0.35 29.65
N ARG A 519 36.91 -1.02 30.81
CA ARG A 519 35.85 -1.97 31.20
C ARG A 519 34.48 -1.30 31.33
N LEU A 520 34.41 -0.15 31.98
CA LEU A 520 33.16 0.61 32.11
C LEU A 520 32.63 1.01 30.74
N GLY A 521 33.50 1.54 29.88
CA GLY A 521 33.16 1.92 28.51
C GLY A 521 32.66 0.73 27.70
N GLU A 522 33.36 -0.42 27.77
CA GLU A 522 32.94 -1.65 27.05
C GLU A 522 31.57 -2.15 27.51
N VAL A 523 31.34 -2.22 28.83
CA VAL A 523 30.07 -2.71 29.39
C VAL A 523 28.90 -1.80 29.05
N VAL A 524 29.08 -0.47 29.23
CA VAL A 524 28.02 0.51 28.96
C VAL A 524 27.72 0.57 27.45
N ARG A 525 28.75 0.57 26.56
CA ARG A 525 28.55 0.57 25.11
C ARG A 525 27.81 -0.68 24.64
N ARG A 526 28.22 -1.87 25.11
CA ARG A 526 27.56 -3.14 24.75
C ARG A 526 26.10 -3.13 25.17
N GLN A 527 25.81 -2.69 26.37
CA GLN A 527 24.45 -2.64 26.88
C GLN A 527 23.59 -1.61 26.13
N PHE A 528 24.16 -0.42 25.84
CA PHE A 528 23.51 0.59 25.01
C PHE A 528 23.15 0.04 23.62
N GLU A 529 24.11 -0.61 22.93
CA GLU A 529 23.85 -1.18 21.59
C GLU A 529 22.77 -2.26 21.63
N THR A 530 22.77 -3.08 22.67
CA THR A 530 21.76 -4.10 22.85
C THR A 530 20.37 -3.50 23.01
N GLU A 531 20.24 -2.50 23.88
CA GLU A 531 18.95 -1.86 24.14
C GLU A 531 18.49 -0.99 22.97
N LEU A 532 19.39 -0.30 22.28
CA LEU A 532 19.08 0.46 21.07
C LEU A 532 18.54 -0.46 19.96
N ASN A 533 19.21 -1.58 19.69
CA ASN A 533 18.76 -2.55 18.69
C ASN A 533 17.40 -3.14 19.07
N ARG A 534 17.22 -3.50 20.34
CA ARG A 534 15.95 -4.03 20.85
C ARG A 534 14.81 -3.01 20.73
N SER A 535 15.11 -1.73 20.98
CA SER A 535 14.13 -0.63 20.84
C SER A 535 13.72 -0.43 19.38
N VAL A 536 14.69 -0.39 18.46
CA VAL A 536 14.42 -0.25 17.02
C VAL A 536 13.59 -1.44 16.52
N GLU A 537 13.91 -2.67 16.96
CA GLU A 537 13.15 -3.86 16.55
C GLU A 537 11.70 -3.81 17.06
N ARG A 538 11.48 -3.40 18.31
CA ARG A 538 10.11 -3.18 18.81
C ARG A 538 9.34 -2.13 18.00
N MET A 539 10.00 -1.06 17.55
CA MET A 539 9.38 -0.06 16.68
C MET A 539 8.99 -0.66 15.33
N ARG A 540 9.82 -1.52 14.75
CA ARG A 540 9.50 -2.27 13.52
C ARG A 540 8.34 -3.23 13.71
N GLU A 541 8.36 -4.00 14.79
CA GLU A 541 7.29 -4.96 15.11
C GLU A 541 5.93 -4.27 15.26
N ALA A 542 5.91 -3.09 15.88
CA ALA A 542 4.69 -2.33 16.06
C ALA A 542 4.05 -1.83 14.76
N ILE A 543 4.83 -1.52 13.74
CA ILE A 543 4.33 -1.10 12.43
C ILE A 543 4.24 -2.25 11.42
N ALA A 544 4.75 -3.44 11.77
CA ALA A 544 4.77 -4.60 10.88
C ALA A 544 3.39 -5.02 10.34
N PRO A 545 2.27 -4.94 11.08
CA PRO A 545 0.96 -5.22 10.52
C PRO A 545 0.63 -4.29 9.35
N TYR A 546 0.87 -2.99 9.50
CA TYR A 546 0.63 -2.00 8.46
C TYR A 546 1.54 -2.20 7.24
N THR A 547 2.84 -2.35 7.44
CA THR A 547 3.79 -2.54 6.34
C THR A 547 3.54 -3.83 5.56
N ARG A 548 3.14 -4.91 6.24
CA ARG A 548 2.74 -6.17 5.60
C ARG A 548 1.48 -5.99 4.77
N PHE A 549 0.47 -5.33 5.31
CA PHE A 549 -0.76 -5.02 4.60
C PHE A 549 -0.47 -4.24 3.30
N VAL A 550 0.26 -3.12 3.40
CA VAL A 550 0.60 -2.28 2.24
C VAL A 550 1.36 -3.08 1.17
N ARG A 551 2.34 -3.88 1.55
CA ARG A 551 3.10 -4.72 0.61
C ARG A 551 2.23 -5.79 -0.06
N THR A 552 1.40 -6.46 0.70
CA THR A 552 0.50 -7.51 0.17
C THR A 552 -0.53 -6.91 -0.78
N GLU A 553 -1.16 -5.79 -0.40
CA GLU A 553 -2.13 -5.12 -1.26
C GLU A 553 -1.47 -4.52 -2.52
N HIS A 554 -0.29 -3.94 -2.41
CA HIS A 554 0.44 -3.44 -3.58
C HIS A 554 0.79 -4.56 -4.56
N ALA A 555 1.26 -5.70 -4.06
CA ALA A 555 1.52 -6.89 -4.90
C ALA A 555 0.23 -7.38 -5.58
N ARG A 556 -0.88 -7.49 -4.81
CA ARG A 556 -2.19 -7.88 -5.33
C ARG A 556 -2.70 -6.93 -6.41
N MET A 557 -2.57 -5.61 -6.22
CA MET A 557 -2.99 -4.63 -7.22
C MET A 557 -2.10 -4.64 -8.46
N THR A 558 -0.81 -4.91 -8.29
CA THR A 558 0.13 -5.07 -9.42
C THR A 558 -0.23 -6.28 -10.27
N GLU A 559 -0.54 -7.41 -9.66
CA GLU A 559 -1.03 -8.62 -10.32
C GLU A 559 -2.38 -8.38 -11.02
N ALA A 560 -3.32 -7.72 -10.33
CA ALA A 560 -4.62 -7.34 -10.90
C ALA A 560 -4.45 -6.48 -12.16
N ARG A 561 -3.56 -5.50 -12.12
CA ARG A 561 -3.25 -4.64 -13.29
C ARG A 561 -2.66 -5.44 -14.45
N SER A 562 -1.76 -6.39 -14.17
CA SER A 562 -1.18 -7.26 -15.20
C SER A 562 -2.24 -8.13 -15.86
N ASN A 563 -3.10 -8.78 -15.06
CA ASN A 563 -4.19 -9.62 -15.55
C ASN A 563 -5.17 -8.82 -16.42
N LEU A 564 -5.55 -7.62 -16.01
CA LEU A 564 -6.43 -6.74 -16.81
C LEU A 564 -5.76 -6.31 -18.11
N ALA A 565 -4.47 -6.01 -18.12
CA ALA A 565 -3.72 -5.66 -19.33
C ALA A 565 -3.64 -6.83 -20.32
N GLU A 566 -3.44 -8.06 -19.84
CA GLU A 566 -3.46 -9.25 -20.68
C GLU A 566 -4.84 -9.49 -21.30
N ILE A 567 -5.91 -9.40 -20.48
CA ILE A 567 -7.30 -9.53 -20.97
C ILE A 567 -7.59 -8.46 -22.04
N THR A 568 -7.15 -7.22 -21.83
CA THR A 568 -7.30 -6.12 -22.80
C THR A 568 -6.62 -6.48 -24.13
N ALA A 569 -5.35 -6.86 -24.10
CA ALA A 569 -4.59 -7.18 -25.30
C ALA A 569 -5.20 -8.35 -26.08
N GLU A 570 -5.64 -9.41 -25.40
CA GLU A 570 -6.31 -10.56 -26.02
C GLU A 570 -7.66 -10.16 -26.62
N THR A 571 -8.42 -9.30 -25.95
CA THR A 571 -9.73 -8.81 -26.42
C THR A 571 -9.57 -7.96 -27.68
N GLU A 572 -8.61 -7.04 -27.70
CA GLU A 572 -8.30 -6.21 -28.88
C GLU A 572 -7.85 -7.07 -30.08
N ALA A 573 -6.97 -8.03 -29.83
CA ALA A 573 -6.52 -8.96 -30.87
C ALA A 573 -7.67 -9.78 -31.46
N LEU A 574 -8.57 -10.30 -30.60
CA LEU A 574 -9.72 -11.07 -31.03
C LEU A 574 -10.74 -10.21 -31.79
N ARG A 575 -10.98 -8.98 -31.36
CA ARG A 575 -11.84 -8.02 -32.05
C ARG A 575 -11.32 -7.69 -33.46
N ALA A 576 -10.02 -7.49 -33.60
CA ALA A 576 -9.40 -7.27 -34.90
C ALA A 576 -9.55 -8.49 -35.84
N GLU A 577 -9.47 -9.72 -35.29
CA GLU A 577 -9.68 -10.96 -36.05
C GLU A 577 -11.14 -11.15 -36.51
N ILE A 578 -12.11 -10.81 -35.64
CA ILE A 578 -13.54 -10.84 -35.96
C ILE A 578 -13.88 -9.83 -37.07
N GLY A 579 -13.32 -8.62 -36.99
CA GLY A 579 -13.53 -7.54 -37.98
C GLY A 579 -12.82 -7.74 -39.31
N ALA A 580 -11.86 -8.65 -39.40
CA ALA A 580 -11.14 -8.92 -40.65
C ALA A 580 -12.07 -9.62 -41.66
N PRO A 581 -12.17 -9.13 -42.94
CA PRO A 581 -12.98 -9.79 -43.93
C PRO A 581 -12.50 -11.22 -44.14
N GLY A 582 -13.42 -12.16 -44.09
CA GLY A 582 -13.11 -13.57 -44.34
C GLY A 582 -12.44 -13.76 -45.69
N VAL A 583 -11.24 -14.33 -45.68
CA VAL A 583 -10.64 -14.82 -46.90
C VAL A 583 -11.58 -15.92 -47.42
N LYS A 584 -12.34 -15.64 -48.47
CA LYS A 584 -13.11 -16.70 -49.16
C LYS A 584 -12.08 -17.73 -49.58
N SER A 585 -12.12 -18.90 -48.97
CA SER A 585 -11.36 -20.05 -49.47
C SER A 585 -11.75 -20.31 -50.90
N PRO A 586 -10.77 -20.58 -51.77
CA PRO A 586 -10.98 -20.79 -53.20
C PRO A 586 -11.86 -21.98 -53.49
#